data_8388343e850ea59570c6568cb047127f
#
_entry.id   8388343e850ea59570c6568cb047127f
#
_cell.length_a   1.000
_cell.length_b   1.000
_cell.length_c   1.000
_cell.angle_alpha   90.00
_cell.angle_beta   90.00
_cell.angle_gamma   90.00
#
_symmetry.space_group_name_H-M   'P 1'
#
loop_
_entity.id
_entity.type
_entity.pdbx_description
1 polymer ?
#
loop_
_entity_poly.entity_id
_entity_poly.type
_entity_poly.pdbx_seq_one_letter_code
_entity_poly.pdbx_strand_id
1 'polypeptide(L)'
;MKAGDVEVIEKETAFEGYFRIDRYRLKHRQFEGGWGPELSREIFERGHAACCLLYDPDLDRLVLIEQFRPGTYAALASPWFDGDETFPWLIEIVAGIIEDGEEPEAVVRREALEEAGCAIGHIEPLFHYLVSPGGSSESMFVYLGRVDAANAGGVHGLKHEGEDIRVLVVDVAEAFAMLDAGRIVNGMTLIPLQWFRVHHQELRRRWLGGG
;
A
#
# COMPACT_ATOMS: atom_id res chain seq x y z
N MET A 1 17.69 -12.82 18.69
CA MET A 1 18.03 -13.39 17.37
C MET A 1 18.25 -12.26 16.37
N LYS A 2 19.08 -12.47 15.37
CA LYS A 2 19.44 -11.47 14.35
C LYS A 2 19.58 -12.17 12.98
N ALA A 3 19.72 -11.43 11.90
CA ALA A 3 19.85 -12.02 10.55
C ALA A 3 20.97 -13.06 10.45
N GLY A 4 22.08 -12.91 11.19
CA GLY A 4 23.16 -13.90 11.25
C GLY A 4 22.80 -15.24 11.96
N ASP A 5 21.62 -15.34 12.53
CA ASP A 5 21.07 -16.59 13.08
C ASP A 5 20.30 -17.42 12.03
N VAL A 6 20.36 -17.01 10.76
CA VAL A 6 19.82 -17.72 9.60
C VAL A 6 20.97 -18.13 8.70
N GLU A 7 20.98 -19.39 8.27
CA GLU A 7 21.90 -19.93 7.27
C GLU A 7 21.12 -20.31 6.02
N VAL A 8 21.39 -19.60 4.91
CA VAL A 8 20.82 -19.93 3.60
C VAL A 8 21.73 -21.00 2.96
N ILE A 9 21.15 -22.19 2.75
CA ILE A 9 21.84 -23.34 2.15
C ILE A 9 21.82 -23.20 0.63
N GLU A 10 20.65 -22.79 0.10
CA GLU A 10 20.45 -22.61 -1.34
C GLU A 10 19.35 -21.58 -1.59
N LYS A 11 19.50 -20.83 -2.66
CA LYS A 11 18.48 -19.96 -3.22
C LYS A 11 18.41 -20.21 -4.72
N GLU A 12 17.22 -20.49 -5.24
CA GLU A 12 16.96 -20.64 -6.67
C GLU A 12 15.69 -19.89 -7.07
N THR A 13 15.61 -19.44 -8.30
CA THR A 13 14.38 -18.88 -8.87
C THR A 13 13.53 -20.05 -9.38
N ALA A 14 12.41 -20.31 -8.70
CA ALA A 14 11.48 -21.38 -9.04
C ALA A 14 10.52 -20.99 -10.18
N PHE A 15 10.18 -19.72 -10.30
CA PHE A 15 9.36 -19.13 -11.37
C PHE A 15 9.77 -17.69 -11.63
N GLU A 16 9.81 -17.29 -12.89
CA GLU A 16 10.06 -15.92 -13.34
C GLU A 16 9.12 -15.56 -14.48
N GLY A 17 8.29 -14.55 -14.24
CA GLY A 17 7.34 -13.96 -15.17
C GLY A 17 7.23 -12.48 -14.88
N TYR A 18 6.02 -11.91 -14.89
CA TYR A 18 5.80 -10.55 -14.37
C TYR A 18 6.18 -10.45 -12.89
N PHE A 19 5.87 -11.49 -12.11
CA PHE A 19 6.36 -11.68 -10.75
C PHE A 19 7.38 -12.80 -10.71
N ARG A 20 8.15 -12.88 -9.60
CA ARG A 20 9.14 -13.91 -9.37
C ARG A 20 8.82 -14.69 -8.10
N ILE A 21 9.05 -16.00 -8.13
CA ILE A 21 9.05 -16.87 -6.95
C ILE A 21 10.45 -17.40 -6.73
N ASP A 22 11.07 -17.03 -5.62
CA ASP A 22 12.34 -17.57 -5.18
C ASP A 22 12.13 -18.68 -4.16
N ARG A 23 12.78 -19.83 -4.33
CA ARG A 23 12.81 -20.92 -3.37
C ARG A 23 14.08 -20.85 -2.53
N TYR A 24 13.90 -20.79 -1.23
CA TYR A 24 14.99 -20.82 -0.25
C TYR A 24 15.02 -22.16 0.47
N ARG A 25 16.20 -22.79 0.53
CA ARG A 25 16.52 -23.83 1.51
C ARG A 25 17.38 -23.18 2.58
N LEU A 26 16.89 -23.19 3.82
CA LEU A 26 17.52 -22.48 4.92
C LEU A 26 17.26 -23.19 6.26
N LYS A 27 18.05 -22.85 7.27
CA LYS A 27 17.80 -23.17 8.68
C LYS A 27 18.05 -21.93 9.54
N HIS A 28 17.46 -21.91 10.71
CA HIS A 28 17.65 -20.81 11.66
C HIS A 28 17.87 -21.32 13.09
N ARG A 29 18.43 -20.47 13.93
CA ARG A 29 18.56 -20.73 15.37
C ARG A 29 17.19 -20.84 16.04
N GLN A 30 17.07 -21.75 16.98
CA GLN A 30 15.85 -21.91 17.79
C GLN A 30 15.93 -21.12 19.09
N PHE A 31 14.79 -20.72 19.62
CA PHE A 31 14.72 -19.99 20.91
C PHE A 31 15.25 -20.82 22.08
N GLU A 32 15.07 -22.13 22.05
CA GLU A 32 15.60 -23.07 23.05
C GLU A 32 17.08 -23.40 22.84
N GLY A 33 17.71 -22.81 21.86
CA GLY A 33 19.11 -23.03 21.47
C GLY A 33 19.29 -24.06 20.35
N GLY A 34 20.48 -24.06 19.76
CA GLY A 34 20.80 -24.93 18.63
C GLY A 34 20.25 -24.45 17.30
N TRP A 35 20.48 -25.24 16.26
CA TRP A 35 19.94 -25.02 14.92
C TRP A 35 18.64 -25.81 14.74
N GLY A 36 17.66 -25.21 14.10
CA GLY A 36 16.45 -25.89 13.66
C GLY A 36 16.70 -26.83 12.47
N PRO A 37 15.69 -27.60 12.05
CA PRO A 37 15.76 -28.41 10.85
C PRO A 37 15.88 -27.49 9.60
N GLU A 38 16.33 -28.10 8.50
CA GLU A 38 16.27 -27.46 7.20
C GLU A 38 14.82 -27.24 6.77
N LEU A 39 14.53 -26.02 6.27
CA LEU A 39 13.23 -25.59 5.78
C LEU A 39 13.35 -25.25 4.30
N SER A 40 12.36 -25.62 3.51
CA SER A 40 12.16 -25.12 2.17
C SER A 40 10.99 -24.12 2.18
N ARG A 41 11.18 -22.93 1.61
CA ARG A 41 10.17 -21.87 1.55
C ARG A 41 10.20 -21.21 0.19
N GLU A 42 9.02 -20.95 -0.36
CA GLU A 42 8.83 -20.14 -1.56
C GLU A 42 8.47 -18.73 -1.14
N ILE A 43 9.17 -17.75 -1.71
CA ILE A 43 8.99 -16.33 -1.43
C ILE A 43 8.55 -15.64 -2.71
N PHE A 44 7.42 -14.94 -2.61
CA PHE A 44 6.89 -14.10 -3.65
C PHE A 44 7.66 -12.77 -3.67
N GLU A 45 8.39 -12.55 -4.74
CA GLU A 45 9.21 -11.36 -4.98
C GLU A 45 8.50 -10.47 -6.00
N ARG A 46 8.01 -9.32 -5.55
CA ARG A 46 7.33 -8.34 -6.43
C ARG A 46 7.86 -6.93 -6.26
N GLY A 47 8.97 -6.78 -5.53
CA GLY A 47 9.54 -5.48 -5.19
C GLY A 47 8.87 -4.82 -3.98
N HIS A 48 9.25 -3.60 -3.74
CA HIS A 48 8.71 -2.74 -2.68
C HIS A 48 7.83 -1.66 -3.30
N ALA A 49 6.95 -1.06 -2.50
CA ALA A 49 6.07 -0.01 -2.98
C ALA A 49 6.00 1.16 -1.99
N ALA A 50 5.57 2.31 -2.49
CA ALA A 50 5.28 3.48 -1.69
C ALA A 50 3.85 3.94 -1.93
N CYS A 51 3.15 4.37 -0.88
CA CYS A 51 1.80 4.87 -0.95
C CYS A 51 1.63 6.17 -0.16
N CYS A 52 0.63 6.96 -0.51
CA CYS A 52 0.38 8.24 0.11
C CYS A 52 -1.11 8.47 0.36
N LEU A 53 -1.48 8.75 1.60
CA LEU A 53 -2.79 9.29 1.92
C LEU A 53 -2.79 10.79 1.60
N LEU A 54 -3.58 11.21 0.61
CA LEU A 54 -3.70 12.58 0.17
C LEU A 54 -4.78 13.29 0.97
N TYR A 55 -4.41 14.38 1.64
CA TYR A 55 -5.29 15.12 2.53
C TYR A 55 -5.26 16.63 2.25
N ASP A 56 -6.43 17.22 2.13
CA ASP A 56 -6.66 18.66 2.10
C ASP A 56 -7.17 19.13 3.47
N PRO A 57 -6.33 19.81 4.27
CA PRO A 57 -6.72 20.28 5.60
C PRO A 57 -7.67 21.49 5.56
N ASP A 58 -7.66 22.28 4.49
CA ASP A 58 -8.50 23.46 4.34
C ASP A 58 -9.95 23.04 4.13
N LEU A 59 -10.20 22.09 3.21
CA LEU A 59 -11.52 21.54 2.91
C LEU A 59 -11.93 20.39 3.84
N ASP A 60 -11.01 19.83 4.62
CA ASP A 60 -11.17 18.62 5.43
C ASP A 60 -11.57 17.40 4.60
N ARG A 61 -10.85 17.17 3.50
CA ARG A 61 -11.14 16.13 2.53
C ARG A 61 -9.95 15.23 2.24
N LEU A 62 -10.26 14.00 1.92
CA LEU A 62 -9.31 13.03 1.40
C LEU A 62 -9.52 12.84 -0.10
N VAL A 63 -8.42 12.65 -0.83
CA VAL A 63 -8.43 12.20 -2.22
C VAL A 63 -8.07 10.72 -2.22
N LEU A 64 -9.03 9.90 -2.59
CA LEU A 64 -8.92 8.46 -2.76
C LEU A 64 -9.04 8.12 -4.25
N ILE A 65 -8.70 6.91 -4.61
CA ILE A 65 -8.84 6.38 -5.96
C ILE A 65 -9.68 5.09 -5.93
N GLU A 66 -10.31 4.78 -7.04
CA GLU A 66 -10.99 3.50 -7.23
C GLU A 66 -10.52 2.88 -8.53
N GLN A 67 -10.02 1.64 -8.45
CA GLN A 67 -9.46 0.93 -9.58
C GLN A 67 -9.68 -0.58 -9.50
N PHE A 68 -9.62 -1.22 -10.67
CA PHE A 68 -9.69 -2.68 -10.78
C PHE A 68 -8.44 -3.36 -10.24
N ARG A 69 -8.62 -4.39 -9.41
CA ARG A 69 -7.54 -5.21 -8.87
C ARG A 69 -7.76 -6.70 -9.22
N PRO A 70 -6.96 -7.26 -10.12
CA PRO A 70 -7.11 -8.67 -10.55
C PRO A 70 -6.94 -9.66 -9.38
N GLY A 71 -6.13 -9.33 -8.37
CA GLY A 71 -6.00 -10.15 -7.15
C GLY A 71 -7.30 -10.27 -6.37
N THR A 72 -8.08 -9.19 -6.30
CA THR A 72 -9.41 -9.19 -5.65
C THR A 72 -10.41 -9.99 -6.48
N TYR A 73 -10.38 -9.85 -7.81
CA TYR A 73 -11.20 -10.69 -8.69
C TYR A 73 -10.91 -12.19 -8.48
N ALA A 74 -9.64 -12.56 -8.38
CA ALA A 74 -9.26 -13.94 -8.08
C ALA A 74 -9.72 -14.40 -6.68
N ALA A 75 -9.71 -13.50 -5.68
CA ALA A 75 -10.16 -13.81 -4.33
C ALA A 75 -11.66 -14.12 -4.25
N LEU A 76 -12.50 -13.57 -5.15
CA LEU A 76 -13.95 -13.86 -5.21
C LEU A 76 -14.24 -15.35 -5.47
N ALA A 77 -13.30 -16.10 -6.06
CA ALA A 77 -13.43 -17.54 -6.24
C ALA A 77 -13.22 -18.34 -4.93
N SER A 78 -12.76 -17.70 -3.87
CA SER A 78 -12.49 -18.33 -2.57
C SER A 78 -13.73 -18.28 -1.68
N PRO A 79 -14.12 -19.39 -1.02
CA PRO A 79 -15.23 -19.40 -0.08
C PRO A 79 -14.92 -18.63 1.23
N TRP A 80 -13.68 -18.19 1.41
CA TRP A 80 -13.22 -17.42 2.58
C TRP A 80 -13.26 -15.90 2.38
N PHE A 81 -13.52 -15.44 1.15
CA PHE A 81 -13.63 -14.04 0.85
C PHE A 81 -15.10 -13.69 0.55
N ASP A 82 -15.73 -13.01 1.51
CA ASP A 82 -17.13 -12.58 1.41
C ASP A 82 -17.19 -11.17 0.80
N GLY A 83 -16.89 -11.09 -0.49
CA GLY A 83 -17.00 -9.87 -1.28
C GLY A 83 -18.32 -9.84 -2.06
N ASP A 84 -18.89 -8.66 -2.21
CA ASP A 84 -20.07 -8.47 -3.06
C ASP A 84 -19.68 -8.27 -4.54
N GLU A 85 -20.68 -8.07 -5.39
CA GLU A 85 -20.50 -7.87 -6.83
C GLU A 85 -19.79 -6.54 -7.20
N THR A 86 -19.60 -5.61 -6.25
CA THR A 86 -18.85 -4.35 -6.48
C THR A 86 -17.35 -4.58 -6.49
N PHE A 87 -16.85 -5.66 -5.87
CA PHE A 87 -15.51 -6.14 -6.09
C PHE A 87 -15.39 -6.67 -7.53
N PRO A 88 -14.30 -6.46 -8.20
CA PRO A 88 -12.94 -6.16 -7.72
C PRO A 88 -12.47 -4.71 -7.87
N TRP A 89 -13.35 -3.73 -7.97
CA TRP A 89 -12.93 -2.32 -7.93
C TRP A 89 -12.79 -1.87 -6.48
N LEU A 90 -11.56 -1.53 -6.10
CA LEU A 90 -11.22 -1.17 -4.73
C LEU A 90 -11.05 0.33 -4.56
N ILE A 91 -11.51 0.83 -3.40
CA ILE A 91 -11.20 2.19 -2.94
C ILE A 91 -9.85 2.15 -2.24
N GLU A 92 -8.90 2.95 -2.74
CA GLU A 92 -7.51 2.91 -2.34
C GLU A 92 -6.92 4.32 -2.17
N ILE A 93 -5.74 4.40 -1.57
CA ILE A 93 -4.85 5.56 -1.65
C ILE A 93 -3.90 5.40 -2.83
N VAL A 94 -3.32 6.49 -3.32
CA VAL A 94 -2.34 6.44 -4.41
C VAL A 94 -1.11 5.63 -4.01
N ALA A 95 -0.59 4.80 -4.92
CA ALA A 95 0.55 3.93 -4.65
C ALA A 95 1.24 3.45 -5.92
N GLY A 96 2.56 3.34 -5.86
CA GLY A 96 3.37 2.78 -6.94
C GLY A 96 4.49 1.88 -6.47
N ILE A 97 4.95 1.04 -7.39
CA ILE A 97 6.14 0.21 -7.19
C ILE A 97 7.37 1.11 -7.25
N ILE A 98 8.31 0.86 -6.35
CA ILE A 98 9.61 1.55 -6.33
C ILE A 98 10.52 0.82 -7.31
N GLU A 99 10.89 1.48 -8.40
CA GLU A 99 11.85 0.95 -9.36
C GLU A 99 13.29 1.12 -8.88
N ASP A 100 14.23 0.39 -9.52
CA ASP A 100 15.64 0.46 -9.17
C ASP A 100 16.17 1.90 -9.27
N GLY A 101 16.64 2.43 -8.14
CA GLY A 101 17.21 3.77 -8.05
C GLY A 101 16.20 4.88 -7.75
N GLU A 102 14.92 4.57 -7.60
CA GLU A 102 13.92 5.55 -7.15
C GLU A 102 13.91 5.70 -5.62
N GLU A 103 13.65 6.91 -5.16
CA GLU A 103 13.39 7.20 -3.75
C GLU A 103 11.88 7.09 -3.48
N PRO A 104 11.45 6.46 -2.37
CA PRO A 104 10.02 6.25 -2.07
C PRO A 104 9.17 7.53 -2.10
N GLU A 105 9.71 8.67 -1.66
CA GLU A 105 9.02 9.96 -1.73
C GLU A 105 8.81 10.43 -3.18
N ALA A 106 9.79 10.20 -4.06
CA ALA A 106 9.66 10.57 -5.47
C ALA A 106 8.56 9.75 -6.16
N VAL A 107 8.47 8.45 -5.82
CA VAL A 107 7.39 7.57 -6.32
C VAL A 107 6.02 8.12 -5.94
N VAL A 108 5.76 8.40 -4.67
CA VAL A 108 4.41 8.87 -4.28
C VAL A 108 4.06 10.24 -4.85
N ARG A 109 5.04 11.09 -5.12
CA ARG A 109 4.79 12.38 -5.81
C ARG A 109 4.42 12.18 -7.28
N ARG A 110 5.07 11.23 -7.95
CA ARG A 110 4.76 10.84 -9.33
C ARG A 110 3.36 10.22 -9.41
N GLU A 111 3.10 9.21 -8.57
CA GLU A 111 1.81 8.50 -8.55
C GLU A 111 0.62 9.41 -8.19
N ALA A 112 0.78 10.36 -7.28
CA ALA A 112 -0.27 11.33 -6.98
C ALA A 112 -0.68 12.18 -8.19
N LEU A 113 0.26 12.46 -9.09
CA LEU A 113 -0.03 13.16 -10.36
C LEU A 113 -0.65 12.21 -11.39
N GLU A 114 -0.13 10.98 -11.54
CA GLU A 114 -0.56 10.02 -12.55
C GLU A 114 -1.92 9.42 -12.22
N GLU A 115 -2.15 9.01 -10.97
CA GLU A 115 -3.37 8.34 -10.52
C GLU A 115 -4.49 9.29 -10.06
N ALA A 116 -4.14 10.48 -9.54
CA ALA A 116 -5.12 11.40 -8.95
C ALA A 116 -5.09 12.83 -9.51
N GLY A 117 -4.13 13.18 -10.38
CA GLY A 117 -3.95 14.54 -10.89
C GLY A 117 -3.58 15.56 -9.81
N CYS A 118 -3.08 15.11 -8.65
CA CYS A 118 -2.81 15.95 -7.49
C CYS A 118 -1.31 16.19 -7.29
N ALA A 119 -0.89 17.45 -7.21
CA ALA A 119 0.46 17.80 -6.79
C ALA A 119 0.55 17.82 -5.26
N ILE A 120 1.48 17.04 -4.70
CA ILE A 120 1.73 17.04 -3.24
C ILE A 120 2.62 18.24 -2.89
N GLY A 121 2.13 19.10 -2.00
CA GLY A 121 2.90 20.18 -1.39
C GLY A 121 3.80 19.64 -0.28
N HIS A 122 3.33 19.75 0.96
CA HIS A 122 4.00 19.15 2.12
C HIS A 122 3.76 17.65 2.18
N ILE A 123 4.80 16.89 2.57
CA ILE A 123 4.74 15.43 2.72
C ILE A 123 5.45 14.99 4.02
N GLU A 124 4.88 14.01 4.69
CA GLU A 124 5.43 13.44 5.91
C GLU A 124 5.48 11.90 5.78
N PRO A 125 6.64 11.27 6.08
CA PRO A 125 6.69 9.82 6.20
C PRO A 125 5.94 9.39 7.47
N LEU A 126 5.09 8.37 7.35
CA LEU A 126 4.35 7.83 8.50
C LEU A 126 5.02 6.60 9.08
N PHE A 127 5.15 5.56 8.29
CA PHE A 127 5.75 4.28 8.70
C PHE A 127 6.14 3.43 7.50
N HIS A 128 6.86 2.35 7.78
CA HIS A 128 7.25 1.34 6.81
C HIS A 128 6.89 -0.03 7.39
N TYR A 129 6.21 -0.88 6.61
CA TYR A 129 5.76 -2.19 7.08
C TYR A 129 5.94 -3.28 6.04
N LEU A 130 6.01 -4.54 6.48
CA LEU A 130 6.00 -5.72 5.63
C LEU A 130 4.55 -6.13 5.36
N VAL A 131 4.19 -6.35 4.10
CA VAL A 131 2.81 -6.63 3.68
C VAL A 131 2.36 -8.03 4.12
N SER A 132 3.16 -9.05 3.84
CA SER A 132 2.86 -10.45 4.19
C SER A 132 4.14 -11.28 4.37
N PRO A 133 4.92 -11.04 5.46
CA PRO A 133 6.27 -11.57 5.60
C PRO A 133 6.36 -13.09 5.78
N GLY A 134 5.24 -13.79 5.87
CA GLY A 134 5.22 -15.25 5.85
C GLY A 134 5.53 -15.86 4.50
N GLY A 135 5.37 -15.12 3.41
CA GLY A 135 5.56 -15.63 2.05
C GLY A 135 5.88 -14.58 1.00
N SER A 136 5.99 -13.31 1.38
CA SER A 136 6.37 -12.21 0.48
C SER A 136 7.47 -11.37 1.13
N SER A 137 8.39 -10.86 0.31
CA SER A 137 9.40 -9.87 0.71
C SER A 137 8.89 -8.44 0.62
N GLU A 138 7.71 -8.22 0.07
CA GLU A 138 7.14 -6.90 -0.15
C GLU A 138 7.05 -6.07 1.12
N SER A 139 7.49 -4.83 1.02
CA SER A 139 7.27 -3.81 2.05
C SER A 139 6.66 -2.55 1.45
N MET A 140 5.97 -1.79 2.29
CA MET A 140 5.24 -0.59 1.91
C MET A 140 5.75 0.61 2.71
N PHE A 141 6.25 1.63 2.01
CA PHE A 141 6.53 2.95 2.58
C PHE A 141 5.26 3.80 2.55
N VAL A 142 4.86 4.32 3.69
CA VAL A 142 3.59 5.06 3.83
C VAL A 142 3.84 6.52 4.14
N TYR A 143 3.22 7.37 3.36
CA TYR A 143 3.30 8.83 3.50
C TYR A 143 1.93 9.45 3.70
N LEU A 144 1.94 10.68 4.22
CA LEU A 144 0.81 11.59 4.25
C LEU A 144 1.18 12.84 3.45
N GLY A 145 0.38 13.17 2.45
CA GLY A 145 0.61 14.30 1.55
C GLY A 145 -0.46 15.37 1.68
N ARG A 146 -0.06 16.63 1.83
CA ARG A 146 -0.97 17.77 1.72
C ARG A 146 -1.21 18.10 0.26
N VAL A 147 -2.47 18.16 -0.14
CA VAL A 147 -2.92 18.51 -1.49
C VAL A 147 -3.98 19.61 -1.45
N ASP A 148 -4.23 20.24 -2.58
CA ASP A 148 -5.43 21.03 -2.85
C ASP A 148 -6.45 20.13 -3.58
N ALA A 149 -7.52 19.77 -2.90
CA ALA A 149 -8.56 18.89 -3.42
C ALA A 149 -9.70 19.64 -4.15
N ALA A 150 -9.65 20.97 -4.22
CA ALA A 150 -10.75 21.78 -4.79
C ALA A 150 -11.10 21.43 -6.25
N ASN A 151 -10.08 20.99 -7.01
CA ASN A 151 -10.24 20.64 -8.42
C ASN A 151 -9.88 19.17 -8.71
N ALA A 152 -9.68 18.34 -7.67
CA ALA A 152 -9.42 16.93 -7.84
C ALA A 152 -10.69 16.19 -8.29
N GLY A 153 -10.51 15.12 -9.03
CA GLY A 153 -11.61 14.30 -9.55
C GLY A 153 -11.34 13.80 -10.97
N GLY A 154 -12.33 13.14 -11.58
CA GLY A 154 -12.23 12.61 -12.94
C GLY A 154 -11.65 11.20 -13.02
N VAL A 155 -11.17 10.83 -14.20
CA VAL A 155 -10.55 9.54 -14.50
C VAL A 155 -9.12 9.77 -14.96
N HIS A 156 -8.21 9.04 -14.35
CA HIS A 156 -6.76 9.14 -14.51
C HIS A 156 -6.12 7.78 -14.77
N GLY A 157 -4.81 7.69 -14.67
CA GLY A 157 -4.00 6.51 -14.90
C GLY A 157 -3.36 6.47 -16.28
N LEU A 158 -2.36 5.62 -16.41
CA LEU A 158 -1.54 5.47 -17.62
C LEU A 158 -2.19 4.44 -18.56
N LYS A 159 -2.76 4.92 -19.68
CA LYS A 159 -3.46 4.05 -20.65
C LYS A 159 -2.59 2.93 -21.23
N HIS A 160 -1.28 3.15 -21.34
CA HIS A 160 -0.36 2.13 -21.85
C HIS A 160 -0.10 1.01 -20.83
N GLU A 161 -0.40 1.24 -19.54
CA GLU A 161 -0.38 0.25 -18.46
C GLU A 161 -1.75 -0.39 -18.23
N GLY A 162 -2.77 0.04 -18.97
CA GLY A 162 -4.13 -0.46 -18.85
C GLY A 162 -4.89 0.07 -17.64
N GLU A 163 -4.44 1.18 -17.08
CA GLU A 163 -5.06 1.81 -15.93
C GLU A 163 -6.31 2.61 -16.30
N ASP A 164 -7.34 2.45 -15.49
CA ASP A 164 -8.60 3.21 -15.53
C ASP A 164 -8.98 3.52 -14.08
N ILE A 165 -8.57 4.70 -13.59
CA ILE A 165 -8.57 5.06 -12.19
C ILE A 165 -9.53 6.23 -11.97
N ARG A 166 -10.58 5.99 -11.19
CA ARG A 166 -11.54 7.03 -10.79
C ARG A 166 -11.09 7.70 -9.51
N VAL A 167 -10.97 9.04 -9.54
CA VAL A 167 -10.63 9.84 -8.35
C VAL A 167 -11.89 10.15 -7.56
N LEU A 168 -11.84 9.90 -6.25
CA LEU A 168 -12.89 10.15 -5.27
C LEU A 168 -12.42 11.21 -4.28
N VAL A 169 -13.09 12.35 -4.26
CA VAL A 169 -12.88 13.38 -3.23
C VAL A 169 -13.97 13.24 -2.19
N VAL A 170 -13.61 12.84 -1.00
CA VAL A 170 -14.56 12.53 0.08
C VAL A 170 -14.29 13.36 1.33
N ASP A 171 -15.33 13.71 2.06
CA ASP A 171 -15.16 14.31 3.38
C ASP A 171 -14.52 13.29 4.33
N VAL A 172 -13.67 13.75 5.26
CA VAL A 172 -12.99 12.85 6.21
C VAL A 172 -13.99 11.98 6.99
N ALA A 173 -15.13 12.53 7.35
CA ALA A 173 -16.20 11.77 8.04
C ALA A 173 -16.77 10.63 7.16
N GLU A 174 -16.89 10.87 5.85
CA GLU A 174 -17.33 9.85 4.89
C GLU A 174 -16.31 8.74 4.75
N ALA A 175 -15.01 9.07 4.64
CA ALA A 175 -13.94 8.08 4.60
C ALA A 175 -13.93 7.19 5.85
N PHE A 176 -14.19 7.77 7.04
CA PHE A 176 -14.32 6.99 8.27
C PHE A 176 -15.55 6.10 8.26
N ALA A 177 -16.68 6.57 7.71
CA ALA A 177 -17.88 5.75 7.54
C ALA A 177 -17.63 4.57 6.56
N MET A 178 -16.83 4.78 5.51
CA MET A 178 -16.40 3.70 4.60
C MET A 178 -15.56 2.64 5.32
N LEU A 179 -14.65 3.05 6.25
CA LEU A 179 -13.90 2.12 7.09
C LEU A 179 -14.84 1.29 7.98
N ASP A 180 -15.77 1.96 8.67
CA ASP A 180 -16.70 1.32 9.60
C ASP A 180 -17.67 0.36 8.90
N ALA A 181 -18.03 0.68 7.66
CA ALA A 181 -18.87 -0.17 6.80
C ALA A 181 -18.12 -1.32 6.12
N GLY A 182 -16.77 -1.45 6.32
CA GLY A 182 -15.97 -2.49 5.69
C GLY A 182 -15.76 -2.32 4.17
N ARG A 183 -15.98 -1.11 3.64
CA ARG A 183 -15.77 -0.82 2.21
C ARG A 183 -14.28 -0.67 1.84
N ILE A 184 -13.44 -0.40 2.82
CA ILE A 184 -11.98 -0.34 2.66
C ILE A 184 -11.41 -1.68 3.09
N VAL A 185 -11.02 -2.51 2.14
CA VAL A 185 -10.57 -3.90 2.38
C VAL A 185 -9.08 -4.10 2.07
N ASN A 186 -8.45 -3.13 1.41
CA ASN A 186 -7.03 -3.17 1.08
C ASN A 186 -6.20 -2.69 2.28
N GLY A 187 -5.27 -3.51 2.76
CA GLY A 187 -4.41 -3.20 3.90
C GLY A 187 -3.58 -1.93 3.71
N MET A 188 -3.12 -1.67 2.47
CA MET A 188 -2.38 -0.46 2.10
C MET A 188 -3.18 0.83 2.37
N THR A 189 -4.50 0.79 2.22
CA THR A 189 -5.40 1.92 2.47
C THR A 189 -5.93 1.90 3.91
N LEU A 190 -6.30 0.72 4.40
CA LEU A 190 -6.90 0.54 5.72
C LEU A 190 -5.98 1.01 6.84
N ILE A 191 -4.69 0.64 6.78
CA ILE A 191 -3.71 0.97 7.82
C ILE A 191 -3.49 2.48 7.94
N PRO A 192 -3.19 3.24 6.86
CA PRO A 192 -3.03 4.69 6.93
C PRO A 192 -4.30 5.43 7.34
N LEU A 193 -5.48 4.98 6.88
CA LEU A 193 -6.75 5.59 7.27
C LEU A 193 -7.06 5.38 8.76
N GLN A 194 -6.77 4.21 9.33
CA GLN A 194 -6.90 3.97 10.76
C GLN A 194 -5.94 4.84 11.57
N TRP A 195 -4.68 4.97 11.11
CA TRP A 195 -3.72 5.88 11.73
C TRP A 195 -4.21 7.33 11.66
N PHE A 196 -4.67 7.77 10.48
CA PHE A 196 -5.17 9.11 10.25
C PHE A 196 -6.38 9.43 11.12
N ARG A 197 -7.31 8.47 11.30
CA ARG A 197 -8.48 8.63 12.18
C ARG A 197 -8.10 9.01 13.61
N VAL A 198 -7.02 8.45 14.12
CA VAL A 198 -6.54 8.75 15.48
C VAL A 198 -5.88 10.12 15.55
N HIS A 199 -5.20 10.55 14.49
CA HIS A 199 -4.34 11.74 14.50
C HIS A 199 -4.97 12.95 13.77
N HIS A 200 -6.11 12.78 13.10
CA HIS A 200 -6.72 13.74 12.20
C HIS A 200 -6.84 15.16 12.78
N GLN A 201 -7.44 15.30 13.97
CA GLN A 201 -7.71 16.62 14.56
C GLN A 201 -6.42 17.38 14.92
N GLU A 202 -5.41 16.67 15.43
CA GLU A 202 -4.12 17.25 15.76
C GLU A 202 -3.36 17.65 14.49
N LEU A 203 -3.35 16.76 13.52
CA LEU A 203 -2.72 16.98 12.22
C LEU A 203 -3.34 18.18 11.51
N ARG A 204 -4.67 18.27 11.45
CA ARG A 204 -5.37 19.38 10.82
C ARG A 204 -5.00 20.70 11.47
N ARG A 205 -5.02 20.76 12.81
CA ARG A 205 -4.60 21.97 13.54
C ARG A 205 -3.16 22.38 13.21
N ARG A 206 -2.25 21.41 13.19
CA ARG A 206 -0.84 21.63 12.88
C ARG A 206 -0.66 22.17 11.44
N TRP A 207 -1.34 21.59 10.47
CA TRP A 207 -1.21 21.96 9.07
C TRP A 207 -1.93 23.28 8.70
N LEU A 208 -2.98 23.65 9.42
CA LEU A 208 -3.66 24.96 9.27
C LEU A 208 -3.01 26.07 10.07
N GLY A 209 -2.40 25.76 11.21
CA GLY A 209 -1.84 26.74 12.11
C GLY A 209 -0.52 27.36 11.68
N GLY A 210 0.08 26.93 10.58
CA GLY A 210 1.39 27.34 10.10
C GLY A 210 2.46 27.18 11.20
N GLY A 211 3.32 26.18 11.12
CA GLY A 211 4.39 25.97 12.07
C GLY A 211 5.32 27.15 12.22
#